data_3c547d5a856110db373f36acbb9c7e77
#
_entry.id   3c547d5a856110db373f36acbb9c7e77
#
_cell.length_a   1.000
_cell.length_b   1.000
_cell.length_c   1.000
_cell.angle_alpha   90.00
_cell.angle_beta   90.00
_cell.angle_gamma   90.00
#
_symmetry.space_group_name_H-M   'P 1'
#
loop_
_entity.id
_entity.type
_entity.pdbx_description
1 polymer ?
#
loop_
_entity_poly.entity_id
_entity_poly.type
_entity_poly.pdbx_seq_one_letter_code
_entity_poly.pdbx_strand_id
1 'polypeptide(L)'
;MKKNIKKEITFICTDNVERQCCEPVAKEAERRGYKIKFTENKFEHCEIGFYLSHWNFPKNSKLSVVTLHDLGQQHGEWPVMWKIEFWNIFDIALLPNKEWTDMWHNASCYKCSRPRIGAFFTGFPKADRIATQEFSEKCKKIISEYGIDVTKKSVLYAPSWEWDGRQLEMIEAVKKLNVHLLIKQFPATPDVFPEQYKIISEMHKKSLGKPNVYTLDSSTNIYDALNLSDVLVSEESSTLYEAMLMDKPVIAVTDWLVPDVNPPRLPEFPYDFAVKIPKKDLAETIKKVLSDKEYVKKIKEYRLENFPNLGNASKNIMDIIDCIVYKKEFPKTKIPELPLKKMPKQMKASVAKRKLVLAKYKFAHTSKFGEFIFKLYQFLKWRNR
;
A
#
# COMPACT_ATOMS: atom_id res chain seq x y z
N MET A 1 34.31 0.13 -2.18
CA MET A 1 33.62 -1.14 -1.83
C MET A 1 33.20 -1.10 -0.37
N LYS A 2 31.91 -1.28 -0.08
CA LYS A 2 31.35 -1.20 1.28
C LYS A 2 31.85 -2.36 2.15
N LYS A 3 31.96 -2.08 3.48
CA LYS A 3 32.32 -3.02 4.55
C LYS A 3 31.54 -4.33 4.44
N ASN A 4 32.09 -5.39 5.00
CA ASN A 4 31.43 -6.70 5.07
C ASN A 4 30.04 -6.56 5.69
N ILE A 5 28.96 -6.86 4.94
CA ILE A 5 27.57 -6.75 5.38
C ILE A 5 27.18 -8.10 5.95
N LYS A 6 26.70 -8.10 7.21
CA LYS A 6 26.20 -9.32 7.86
C LYS A 6 24.84 -9.70 7.31
N LYS A 7 24.50 -10.98 7.36
CA LYS A 7 23.18 -11.52 7.03
C LYS A 7 22.15 -11.20 8.12
N GLU A 8 21.82 -9.91 8.24
CA GLU A 8 20.83 -9.43 9.20
C GLU A 8 20.00 -8.33 8.55
N ILE A 9 18.69 -8.55 8.44
CA ILE A 9 17.75 -7.60 7.87
C ILE A 9 16.86 -7.06 8.98
N THR A 10 16.82 -5.73 9.08
CA THR A 10 15.89 -5.02 9.95
C THR A 10 14.80 -4.36 9.11
N PHE A 11 13.58 -4.81 9.28
CA PHE A 11 12.38 -4.24 8.67
C PHE A 11 11.88 -3.09 9.54
N ILE A 12 11.86 -1.88 8.98
CA ILE A 12 11.37 -0.67 9.64
C ILE A 12 9.91 -0.49 9.23
N CYS A 13 9.00 -0.93 10.12
CA CYS A 13 7.56 -0.93 9.89
C CYS A 13 6.88 -0.14 10.99
N THR A 14 6.17 0.93 10.65
CA THR A 14 5.52 1.84 11.59
C THR A 14 4.07 1.46 11.89
N ASP A 15 3.53 0.52 11.14
CA ASP A 15 2.18 -0.01 11.33
C ASP A 15 2.05 -1.46 10.83
N ASN A 16 0.88 -2.04 11.02
CA ASN A 16 0.59 -3.42 10.64
C ASN A 16 0.49 -3.62 9.11
N VAL A 17 0.14 -2.59 8.35
CA VAL A 17 0.04 -2.67 6.88
C VAL A 17 1.44 -2.79 6.29
N GLU A 18 2.38 -1.97 6.75
CA GLU A 18 3.79 -2.06 6.38
C GLU A 18 4.36 -3.43 6.77
N ARG A 19 4.05 -3.93 7.98
CA ARG A 19 4.48 -5.25 8.44
C ARG A 19 3.99 -6.37 7.52
N GLN A 20 2.71 -6.38 7.16
CA GLN A 20 2.13 -7.36 6.23
C GLN A 20 2.80 -7.34 4.85
N CYS A 21 3.30 -6.20 4.41
CA CYS A 21 4.07 -6.09 3.16
C CYS A 21 5.45 -6.74 3.27
N CYS A 22 6.07 -6.68 4.46
CA CYS A 22 7.40 -7.25 4.70
C CYS A 22 7.41 -8.75 5.00
N GLU A 23 6.35 -9.29 5.58
CA GLU A 23 6.32 -10.70 6.04
C GLU A 23 6.76 -11.73 4.99
N PRO A 24 6.32 -11.66 3.71
CA PRO A 24 6.80 -12.61 2.71
C PRO A 24 8.30 -12.51 2.45
N VAL A 25 8.85 -11.27 2.46
CA VAL A 25 10.30 -11.04 2.30
C VAL A 25 11.06 -11.56 3.51
N ALA A 26 10.52 -11.37 4.72
CA ALA A 26 11.13 -11.87 5.95
C ALA A 26 11.20 -13.40 5.96
N LYS A 27 10.09 -14.10 5.61
CA LYS A 27 10.04 -15.57 5.47
C LYS A 27 11.09 -16.07 4.46
N GLU A 28 11.20 -15.43 3.30
CA GLU A 28 12.20 -15.82 2.29
C GLU A 28 13.64 -15.54 2.75
N ALA A 29 13.85 -14.45 3.47
CA ALA A 29 15.16 -14.11 4.04
C ALA A 29 15.58 -15.13 5.13
N GLU A 30 14.69 -15.52 6.03
CA GLU A 30 14.94 -16.57 7.04
C GLU A 30 15.27 -17.90 6.37
N ARG A 31 14.54 -18.29 5.32
CA ARG A 31 14.83 -19.49 4.52
C ARG A 31 16.25 -19.47 3.93
N ARG A 32 16.80 -18.27 3.62
CA ARG A 32 18.20 -18.09 3.13
C ARG A 32 19.21 -17.91 4.25
N GLY A 33 18.81 -18.07 5.52
CA GLY A 33 19.68 -17.99 6.69
C GLY A 33 20.05 -16.57 7.12
N TYR A 34 19.18 -15.57 6.84
CA TYR A 34 19.30 -14.23 7.38
C TYR A 34 18.63 -14.16 8.77
N LYS A 35 19.22 -13.38 9.67
CA LYS A 35 18.58 -12.97 10.93
C LYS A 35 17.61 -11.83 10.63
N ILE A 36 16.41 -11.90 11.21
CA ILE A 36 15.33 -10.96 10.97
C ILE A 36 15.01 -10.19 12.26
N LYS A 37 14.83 -8.88 12.10
CA LYS A 37 14.33 -7.98 13.15
C LYS A 37 13.25 -7.09 12.57
N PHE A 38 12.17 -6.85 13.32
CA PHE A 38 11.18 -5.82 13.04
C PHE A 38 11.30 -4.70 14.07
N THR A 39 11.16 -3.44 13.64
CA THR A 39 11.21 -2.27 14.52
C THR A 39 10.34 -1.14 13.98
N GLU A 40 9.78 -0.34 14.87
CA GLU A 40 9.11 0.93 14.55
C GLU A 40 10.09 2.11 14.58
N ASN A 41 11.29 1.90 15.12
CA ASN A 41 12.30 2.94 15.24
C ASN A 41 12.94 3.26 13.90
N LYS A 42 12.53 4.37 13.27
CA LYS A 42 13.08 4.87 11.99
C LYS A 42 14.58 5.22 12.04
N PHE A 43 15.17 5.33 13.24
CA PHE A 43 16.57 5.67 13.47
C PHE A 43 17.42 4.45 13.85
N GLU A 44 16.90 3.24 13.75
CA GLU A 44 17.59 1.99 14.09
C GLU A 44 18.89 1.84 13.26
N HIS A 45 19.94 1.32 13.93
CA HIS A 45 21.19 0.96 13.28
C HIS A 45 21.10 -0.45 12.71
N CYS A 46 21.28 -0.59 11.38
CA CYS A 46 21.02 -1.84 10.66
C CYS A 46 22.23 -2.29 9.82
N GLU A 47 22.44 -3.59 9.73
CA GLU A 47 23.30 -4.15 8.67
C GLU A 47 22.60 -3.95 7.31
N ILE A 48 21.36 -4.42 7.18
CA ILE A 48 20.50 -4.21 6.04
C ILE A 48 19.19 -3.62 6.57
N GLY A 49 18.90 -2.36 6.26
CA GLY A 49 17.63 -1.71 6.59
C GLY A 49 16.65 -1.83 5.42
N PHE A 50 15.46 -2.40 5.68
CA PHE A 50 14.37 -2.52 4.73
C PHE A 50 13.25 -1.54 5.10
N TYR A 51 12.93 -0.63 4.19
CA TYR A 51 12.07 0.53 4.42
C TYR A 51 10.84 0.47 3.52
N LEU A 52 9.65 0.74 4.05
CA LEU A 52 8.36 0.69 3.36
C LEU A 52 7.86 2.07 2.91
N SER A 53 8.64 3.11 3.18
CA SER A 53 8.33 4.49 2.83
C SER A 53 9.61 5.25 2.49
N HIS A 54 9.50 6.21 1.58
CA HIS A 54 10.59 7.14 1.26
C HIS A 54 10.87 8.16 2.37
N TRP A 55 9.95 8.34 3.34
CA TRP A 55 10.08 9.20 4.51
C TRP A 55 10.81 8.49 5.66
N ASN A 56 12.09 8.18 5.44
CA ASN A 56 12.91 7.41 6.37
C ASN A 56 14.36 7.96 6.44
N PHE A 57 15.17 7.39 7.35
CA PHE A 57 16.53 7.83 7.66
C PHE A 57 17.56 6.72 7.42
N PRO A 58 17.79 6.31 6.16
CA PRO A 58 18.58 5.12 5.84
C PRO A 58 20.10 5.27 6.07
N LYS A 59 20.57 6.43 6.55
CA LYS A 59 22.00 6.63 6.85
C LYS A 59 22.54 5.73 7.95
N ASN A 60 21.66 5.21 8.81
CA ASN A 60 21.99 4.29 9.89
C ASN A 60 22.10 2.82 9.42
N SER A 61 21.81 2.55 8.15
CA SER A 61 21.97 1.23 7.54
C SER A 61 23.26 1.15 6.73
N LYS A 62 23.98 0.01 6.81
CA LYS A 62 25.10 -0.24 5.92
C LYS A 62 24.65 -0.47 4.48
N LEU A 63 23.50 -1.16 4.30
CA LEU A 63 22.76 -1.30 3.07
C LEU A 63 21.30 -0.89 3.33
N SER A 64 20.75 -0.01 2.52
CA SER A 64 19.37 0.47 2.64
C SER A 64 18.55 0.11 1.40
N VAL A 65 17.45 -0.57 1.63
CA VAL A 65 16.52 -1.04 0.60
C VAL A 65 15.18 -0.37 0.84
N VAL A 66 14.58 0.24 -0.17
CA VAL A 66 13.26 0.87 -0.07
C VAL A 66 12.29 0.27 -1.09
N THR A 67 11.08 -0.01 -0.63
CA THR A 67 9.88 -0.20 -1.44
C THR A 67 8.78 0.67 -0.88
N LEU A 68 7.62 0.70 -1.53
CA LEU A 68 6.43 1.33 -0.98
C LEU A 68 5.42 0.25 -0.60
N HIS A 69 4.70 0.46 0.49
CA HIS A 69 3.71 -0.51 1.00
C HIS A 69 2.39 -0.47 0.24
N ASP A 70 2.15 0.60 -0.52
CA ASP A 70 0.95 0.81 -1.34
C ASP A 70 1.24 0.64 -2.83
N LEU A 71 0.18 0.31 -3.60
CA LEU A 71 0.19 0.28 -5.06
C LEU A 71 -0.45 1.54 -5.68
N GLY A 72 -1.25 2.27 -4.92
CA GLY A 72 -1.91 3.52 -5.35
C GLY A 72 -1.50 4.67 -4.45
N GLN A 73 -0.56 5.50 -4.89
CA GLN A 73 -0.06 6.68 -4.17
C GLN A 73 -0.67 7.95 -4.79
N GLN A 74 -1.98 8.14 -4.57
CA GLN A 74 -2.72 9.19 -5.29
C GLN A 74 -2.62 10.60 -4.67
N HIS A 75 -2.17 10.73 -3.44
CA HIS A 75 -2.16 11.95 -2.63
C HIS A 75 -1.57 13.20 -3.31
N GLY A 76 -2.23 13.74 -4.33
CA GLY A 76 -1.99 15.03 -4.98
C GLY A 76 -0.59 15.27 -5.60
N GLU A 77 0.38 14.39 -5.36
CA GLU A 77 1.76 14.50 -5.81
C GLU A 77 2.20 13.35 -6.72
N TRP A 78 1.30 12.46 -7.03
CA TRP A 78 1.49 11.38 -7.97
C TRP A 78 1.37 11.88 -9.43
N PRO A 79 2.23 11.52 -10.36
CA PRO A 79 3.49 10.74 -10.20
C PRO A 79 4.72 11.63 -9.94
N VAL A 80 4.51 12.89 -9.56
CA VAL A 80 5.60 13.89 -9.40
C VAL A 80 6.56 13.49 -8.28
N MET A 81 6.09 12.75 -7.27
CA MET A 81 6.92 12.24 -6.17
C MET A 81 8.17 11.50 -6.65
N TRP A 82 8.10 10.78 -7.78
CA TRP A 82 9.26 10.10 -8.35
C TRP A 82 10.40 11.08 -8.69
N LYS A 83 10.09 12.34 -8.96
CA LYS A 83 11.04 13.39 -9.40
C LYS A 83 11.51 14.29 -8.27
N ILE A 84 10.75 14.41 -7.16
CA ILE A 84 11.01 15.40 -6.11
C ILE A 84 11.42 14.80 -4.77
N GLU A 85 11.17 13.52 -4.52
CA GLU A 85 11.58 12.85 -3.30
C GLU A 85 13.02 12.35 -3.34
N PHE A 86 13.59 12.04 -2.16
CA PHE A 86 15.01 11.72 -2.01
C PHE A 86 15.27 10.21 -2.12
N TRP A 87 15.01 9.63 -3.29
CA TRP A 87 15.34 8.23 -3.54
C TRP A 87 16.84 7.96 -3.45
N ASN A 88 17.68 8.99 -3.72
CA ASN A 88 19.15 8.93 -3.67
C ASN A 88 19.74 8.82 -2.26
N ILE A 89 18.93 8.85 -1.19
CA ILE A 89 19.39 8.54 0.17
C ILE A 89 19.42 7.04 0.44
N PHE A 90 18.72 6.25 -0.36
CA PHE A 90 18.72 4.78 -0.31
C PHE A 90 19.78 4.18 -1.24
N ASP A 91 20.16 2.94 -0.97
CA ASP A 91 21.06 2.19 -1.87
C ASP A 91 20.26 1.54 -3.02
N ILE A 92 19.11 0.93 -2.70
CA ILE A 92 18.28 0.18 -3.63
C ILE A 92 16.83 0.66 -3.51
N ALA A 93 16.16 0.86 -4.66
CA ALA A 93 14.71 0.95 -4.73
C ALA A 93 14.14 -0.28 -5.44
N LEU A 94 13.01 -0.78 -4.93
CA LEU A 94 12.29 -1.95 -5.45
C LEU A 94 10.93 -1.48 -5.97
N LEU A 95 10.61 -1.80 -7.22
CA LEU A 95 9.40 -1.37 -7.88
C LEU A 95 8.47 -2.55 -8.13
N PRO A 96 7.16 -2.38 -7.81
CA PRO A 96 6.21 -3.49 -7.75
C PRO A 96 5.66 -3.89 -9.12
N ASN A 97 5.56 -2.96 -10.07
CA ASN A 97 4.89 -3.18 -11.35
C ASN A 97 5.57 -2.43 -12.50
N LYS A 98 5.10 -2.70 -13.71
CA LYS A 98 5.61 -2.08 -14.93
C LYS A 98 5.34 -0.57 -14.96
N GLU A 99 4.13 -0.14 -14.58
CA GLU A 99 3.73 1.27 -14.57
C GLU A 99 4.68 2.12 -13.69
N TRP A 100 4.95 1.68 -12.46
CA TRP A 100 5.89 2.37 -11.57
C TRP A 100 7.32 2.32 -12.08
N THR A 101 7.69 1.22 -12.72
CA THR A 101 9.00 1.07 -13.37
C THR A 101 9.19 2.11 -14.47
N ASP A 102 8.19 2.31 -15.32
CA ASP A 102 8.22 3.29 -16.39
C ASP A 102 8.22 4.73 -15.84
N MET A 103 7.42 5.01 -14.80
CA MET A 103 7.42 6.31 -14.10
C MET A 103 8.77 6.62 -13.48
N TRP A 104 9.38 5.67 -12.76
CA TRP A 104 10.69 5.85 -12.18
C TRP A 104 11.77 5.98 -13.24
N HIS A 105 11.75 5.17 -14.29
CA HIS A 105 12.68 5.29 -15.42
C HIS A 105 12.68 6.72 -15.96
N ASN A 106 11.48 7.29 -16.24
CA ASN A 106 11.32 8.66 -16.71
C ASN A 106 11.83 9.71 -15.70
N ALA A 107 11.74 9.44 -14.39
CA ALA A 107 12.25 10.31 -13.33
C ALA A 107 13.75 10.16 -13.12
N SER A 108 14.37 9.08 -13.55
CA SER A 108 15.77 8.76 -13.33
C SER A 108 16.76 9.77 -13.97
N CYS A 109 16.27 10.63 -14.86
CA CYS A 109 17.06 11.75 -15.36
C CYS A 109 17.39 12.82 -14.29
N TYR A 110 16.82 12.75 -13.09
CA TYR A 110 17.13 13.65 -11.98
C TYR A 110 17.92 12.93 -10.88
N LYS A 111 18.98 13.60 -10.36
CA LYS A 111 19.87 13.00 -9.36
C LYS A 111 19.17 12.56 -8.08
N CYS A 112 18.14 13.28 -7.62
CA CYS A 112 17.40 12.92 -6.40
C CYS A 112 16.59 11.63 -6.55
N SER A 113 16.20 11.27 -7.79
CA SER A 113 15.41 10.09 -8.10
C SER A 113 16.22 8.78 -8.11
N ARG A 114 17.56 8.85 -8.13
CA ARG A 114 18.44 7.70 -8.32
C ARG A 114 18.92 7.12 -6.99
N PRO A 115 18.51 5.92 -6.59
CA PRO A 115 19.17 5.19 -5.53
C PRO A 115 20.65 4.96 -5.87
N ARG A 116 21.50 4.85 -4.86
CA ARG A 116 22.96 4.83 -5.03
C ARG A 116 23.48 3.64 -5.84
N ILE A 117 22.79 2.50 -5.77
CA ILE A 117 23.11 1.27 -6.53
C ILE A 117 22.18 1.14 -7.73
N GLY A 118 20.89 1.46 -7.56
CA GLY A 118 19.89 1.44 -8.62
C GLY A 118 18.50 1.06 -8.17
N ALA A 119 17.56 1.08 -9.10
CA ALA A 119 16.21 0.58 -8.94
C ALA A 119 16.03 -0.74 -9.69
N PHE A 120 15.13 -1.59 -9.17
CA PHE A 120 14.91 -2.93 -9.67
C PHE A 120 13.42 -3.24 -9.74
N PHE A 121 13.02 -3.87 -10.82
CA PHE A 121 11.66 -4.37 -10.98
C PHE A 121 11.53 -5.75 -10.34
N THR A 122 10.84 -5.84 -9.20
CA THR A 122 10.79 -7.05 -8.37
C THR A 122 9.42 -7.69 -8.26
N GLY A 123 8.36 -6.92 -8.38
CA GLY A 123 7.01 -7.33 -8.02
C GLY A 123 6.60 -6.80 -6.65
N PHE A 124 5.35 -7.06 -6.25
CA PHE A 124 4.75 -6.59 -5.01
C PHE A 124 4.76 -7.71 -3.94
N PRO A 125 5.62 -7.63 -2.92
CA PRO A 125 5.84 -8.76 -2.01
C PRO A 125 4.63 -9.14 -1.16
N LYS A 126 3.77 -8.18 -0.78
CA LYS A 126 2.53 -8.45 -0.04
C LYS A 126 1.63 -9.46 -0.75
N ALA A 127 1.67 -9.49 -2.09
CA ALA A 127 0.86 -10.40 -2.91
C ALA A 127 1.42 -11.83 -2.99
N ASP A 128 2.67 -12.08 -2.62
CA ASP A 128 3.26 -13.43 -2.68
C ASP A 128 2.53 -14.45 -1.80
N ARG A 129 1.81 -13.97 -0.77
CA ARG A 129 1.01 -14.82 0.12
C ARG A 129 -0.18 -15.50 -0.58
N ILE A 130 -0.68 -14.97 -1.70
CA ILE A 130 -1.87 -15.47 -2.38
C ILE A 130 -1.69 -16.94 -2.82
N ALA A 131 -0.47 -17.33 -3.16
CA ALA A 131 -0.13 -18.68 -3.60
C ALA A 131 0.22 -19.66 -2.46
N THR A 132 0.06 -19.27 -1.19
CA THR A 132 0.45 -20.11 -0.05
C THR A 132 -0.71 -20.98 0.47
N GLN A 133 -0.39 -22.16 1.02
CA GLN A 133 -1.36 -23.02 1.69
C GLN A 133 -1.94 -22.31 2.93
N GLU A 134 -1.11 -21.62 3.72
CA GLU A 134 -1.52 -20.82 4.89
C GLU A 134 -2.63 -19.82 4.55
N PHE A 135 -2.55 -19.19 3.38
CA PHE A 135 -3.60 -18.27 2.89
C PHE A 135 -4.93 -18.98 2.69
N SER A 136 -4.93 -20.16 2.04
CA SER A 136 -6.13 -20.95 1.80
C SER A 136 -6.79 -21.43 3.10
N GLU A 137 -6.00 -21.89 4.07
CA GLU A 137 -6.48 -22.35 5.38
C GLU A 137 -7.09 -21.20 6.20
N LYS A 138 -6.46 -20.04 6.19
CA LYS A 138 -6.98 -18.86 6.89
C LYS A 138 -8.33 -18.40 6.34
N CYS A 139 -8.51 -18.43 5.02
CA CYS A 139 -9.79 -18.10 4.40
C CYS A 139 -10.90 -19.05 4.84
N LYS A 140 -10.65 -20.36 4.90
CA LYS A 140 -11.62 -21.35 5.42
C LYS A 140 -12.01 -21.05 6.87
N LYS A 141 -11.06 -20.66 7.70
CA LYS A 141 -11.31 -20.28 9.09
C LYS A 141 -12.25 -19.08 9.18
N ILE A 142 -12.01 -18.01 8.41
CA ILE A 142 -12.87 -16.82 8.38
C ILE A 142 -14.28 -17.18 7.92
N ILE A 143 -14.45 -17.99 6.87
CA ILE A 143 -15.77 -18.48 6.40
C ILE A 143 -16.52 -19.14 7.55
N SER A 144 -15.87 -20.05 8.29
CA SER A 144 -16.48 -20.76 9.41
C SER A 144 -16.82 -19.82 10.58
N GLU A 145 -15.92 -18.89 10.91
CA GLU A 145 -16.07 -17.95 12.05
C GLU A 145 -17.26 -17.00 11.84
N TYR A 146 -17.43 -16.48 10.63
CA TYR A 146 -18.52 -15.56 10.31
C TYR A 146 -19.78 -16.24 9.78
N GLY A 147 -19.76 -17.56 9.56
CA GLY A 147 -20.89 -18.31 9.01
C GLY A 147 -21.28 -17.88 7.60
N ILE A 148 -20.29 -17.55 6.75
CA ILE A 148 -20.51 -17.04 5.40
C ILE A 148 -20.97 -18.19 4.49
N ASP A 149 -22.14 -18.06 3.88
CA ASP A 149 -22.65 -18.99 2.87
C ASP A 149 -21.94 -18.78 1.53
N VAL A 150 -20.96 -19.65 1.25
CA VAL A 150 -20.14 -19.59 0.03
C VAL A 150 -20.91 -19.90 -1.26
N THR A 151 -22.17 -20.30 -1.19
CA THR A 151 -23.01 -20.52 -2.38
C THR A 151 -23.54 -19.22 -2.96
N LYS A 152 -23.55 -18.13 -2.16
CA LYS A 152 -23.94 -16.81 -2.59
C LYS A 152 -22.74 -15.97 -3.02
N LYS A 153 -22.96 -15.08 -3.99
CA LYS A 153 -21.98 -14.08 -4.37
C LYS A 153 -21.75 -13.07 -3.25
N SER A 154 -20.54 -12.58 -3.14
CA SER A 154 -20.12 -11.63 -2.11
C SER A 154 -19.53 -10.36 -2.69
N VAL A 155 -19.93 -9.22 -2.13
CA VAL A 155 -19.40 -7.89 -2.44
C VAL A 155 -18.54 -7.43 -1.26
N LEU A 156 -17.30 -7.06 -1.51
CA LEU A 156 -16.43 -6.47 -0.50
C LEU A 156 -16.48 -4.94 -0.60
N TYR A 157 -16.85 -4.29 0.49
CA TYR A 157 -16.68 -2.86 0.70
C TYR A 157 -15.43 -2.62 1.55
N ALA A 158 -14.40 -2.03 0.96
CA ALA A 158 -13.14 -1.75 1.63
C ALA A 158 -12.60 -0.37 1.25
N PRO A 159 -13.15 0.72 1.86
CA PRO A 159 -12.73 2.09 1.58
C PRO A 159 -11.36 2.40 2.19
N SER A 160 -10.65 3.41 1.66
CA SER A 160 -9.48 4.00 2.32
C SER A 160 -9.89 4.74 3.60
N TRP A 161 -11.03 5.44 3.54
CA TRP A 161 -11.58 6.19 4.66
C TRP A 161 -13.10 6.03 4.70
N GLU A 162 -13.66 5.66 5.86
CA GLU A 162 -15.10 5.81 6.05
C GLU A 162 -15.43 7.29 6.20
N TRP A 163 -16.35 7.79 5.37
CA TRP A 163 -16.78 9.18 5.35
C TRP A 163 -18.22 9.28 4.86
N ASP A 164 -19.00 10.24 5.35
CA ASP A 164 -20.38 10.53 4.92
C ASP A 164 -21.35 9.32 4.96
N GLY A 165 -21.06 8.28 5.76
CA GLY A 165 -21.96 7.15 5.90
C GLY A 165 -21.98 6.18 4.71
N ARG A 166 -20.90 6.09 3.95
CA ARG A 166 -20.75 5.19 2.76
C ARG A 166 -21.09 3.75 3.04
N GLN A 167 -20.77 3.25 4.25
CA GLN A 167 -21.14 1.90 4.65
C GLN A 167 -22.66 1.69 4.60
N LEU A 168 -23.46 2.68 4.97
CA LEU A 168 -24.93 2.62 4.87
C LEU A 168 -25.40 2.69 3.42
N GLU A 169 -24.75 3.50 2.57
CA GLU A 169 -25.02 3.55 1.13
C GLU A 169 -24.78 2.18 0.48
N MET A 170 -23.68 1.50 0.84
CA MET A 170 -23.40 0.12 0.39
C MET A 170 -24.46 -0.87 0.84
N ILE A 171 -24.88 -0.81 2.10
CA ILE A 171 -25.94 -1.69 2.63
C ILE A 171 -27.23 -1.52 1.83
N GLU A 172 -27.64 -0.27 1.57
CA GLU A 172 -28.84 0.00 0.77
C GLU A 172 -28.68 -0.43 -0.70
N ALA A 173 -27.50 -0.26 -1.30
CA ALA A 173 -27.22 -0.67 -2.67
C ALA A 173 -27.35 -2.20 -2.86
N VAL A 174 -26.89 -3.02 -1.89
CA VAL A 174 -26.95 -4.48 -1.99
C VAL A 174 -28.23 -5.09 -1.45
N LYS A 175 -29.07 -4.33 -0.74
CA LYS A 175 -30.26 -4.81 -0.04
C LYS A 175 -31.26 -5.58 -0.92
N LYS A 176 -31.37 -5.19 -2.20
CA LYS A 176 -32.23 -5.83 -3.19
C LYS A 176 -31.52 -6.92 -4.02
N LEU A 177 -30.23 -7.08 -3.80
CA LEU A 177 -29.41 -8.09 -4.47
C LEU A 177 -29.32 -9.34 -3.57
N ASN A 178 -29.35 -10.51 -4.16
CA ASN A 178 -29.14 -11.75 -3.41
C ASN A 178 -27.65 -12.04 -3.24
N VAL A 179 -26.94 -11.16 -2.52
CA VAL A 179 -25.50 -11.21 -2.29
C VAL A 179 -25.17 -10.99 -0.82
N HIS A 180 -23.98 -11.43 -0.41
CA HIS A 180 -23.39 -11.01 0.87
C HIS A 180 -22.64 -9.67 0.71
N LEU A 181 -22.70 -8.83 1.73
CA LEU A 181 -21.86 -7.65 1.88
C LEU A 181 -20.80 -7.92 2.96
N LEU A 182 -19.55 -7.98 2.57
CA LEU A 182 -18.42 -8.03 3.47
C LEU A 182 -17.91 -6.59 3.66
N ILE A 183 -17.77 -6.15 4.89
CA ILE A 183 -17.30 -4.81 5.22
C ILE A 183 -15.93 -4.95 5.88
N LYS A 184 -14.90 -4.40 5.27
CA LYS A 184 -13.55 -4.32 5.84
C LYS A 184 -13.10 -2.87 5.87
N GLN A 185 -13.16 -2.28 7.04
CA GLN A 185 -12.76 -0.91 7.26
C GLN A 185 -11.24 -0.77 7.44
N PHE A 186 -10.74 0.44 7.27
CA PHE A 186 -9.40 0.84 7.65
C PHE A 186 -9.17 0.59 9.15
N PRO A 187 -7.99 0.10 9.58
CA PRO A 187 -7.70 -0.21 10.97
C PRO A 187 -7.40 1.05 11.79
N ALA A 188 -8.40 1.93 11.94
CA ALA A 188 -8.29 3.13 12.78
C ALA A 188 -8.24 2.76 14.26
N THR A 189 -7.39 3.48 15.01
CA THR A 189 -7.31 3.40 16.48
C THR A 189 -7.62 4.76 17.10
N PRO A 190 -8.15 4.79 18.34
CA PRO A 190 -8.46 6.05 19.02
C PRO A 190 -7.26 6.99 19.15
N ASP A 191 -6.07 6.42 19.30
CA ASP A 191 -4.84 7.19 19.56
C ASP A 191 -4.26 7.82 18.29
N VAL A 192 -4.41 7.16 17.14
CA VAL A 192 -3.80 7.58 15.86
C VAL A 192 -4.79 8.30 14.96
N PHE A 193 -6.03 7.78 14.89
CA PHE A 193 -7.09 8.28 14.01
C PHE A 193 -8.43 8.40 14.77
N PRO A 194 -8.54 9.27 15.80
CA PRO A 194 -9.70 9.33 16.69
C PRO A 194 -11.02 9.62 15.98
N GLU A 195 -11.01 10.53 15.00
CA GLU A 195 -12.22 10.89 14.23
C GLU A 195 -12.69 9.71 13.36
N GLN A 196 -11.77 9.07 12.64
CA GLN A 196 -12.10 7.90 11.82
C GLN A 196 -12.57 6.73 12.66
N TYR A 197 -11.91 6.47 13.80
CA TYR A 197 -12.35 5.44 14.75
C TYR A 197 -13.79 5.65 15.21
N LYS A 198 -14.15 6.89 15.54
CA LYS A 198 -15.53 7.25 15.93
C LYS A 198 -16.51 6.97 14.79
N ILE A 199 -16.24 7.48 13.58
CA ILE A 199 -17.11 7.30 12.41
C ILE A 199 -17.30 5.80 12.10
N ILE A 200 -16.22 5.04 12.02
CA ILE A 200 -16.25 3.60 11.77
C ILE A 200 -17.08 2.87 12.84
N SER A 201 -16.85 3.18 14.12
CA SER A 201 -17.57 2.55 15.23
C SER A 201 -19.07 2.84 15.20
N GLU A 202 -19.47 4.06 14.83
CA GLU A 202 -20.89 4.42 14.66
C GLU A 202 -21.50 3.68 13.47
N MET A 203 -20.80 3.57 12.35
CA MET A 203 -21.29 2.85 11.17
C MET A 203 -21.43 1.34 11.46
N HIS A 204 -20.48 0.75 12.16
CA HIS A 204 -20.56 -0.66 12.58
C HIS A 204 -21.80 -0.91 13.46
N LYS A 205 -22.08 -0.05 14.45
CA LYS A 205 -23.29 -0.17 15.28
C LYS A 205 -24.57 -0.13 14.45
N LYS A 206 -24.65 0.73 13.44
CA LYS A 206 -25.80 0.88 12.55
C LYS A 206 -25.99 -0.30 11.59
N SER A 207 -24.94 -1.08 11.33
CA SER A 207 -24.98 -2.27 10.46
C SER A 207 -25.18 -3.60 11.21
N LEU A 208 -25.06 -3.61 12.54
CA LEU A 208 -25.25 -4.81 13.36
C LEU A 208 -26.62 -5.44 13.13
N GLY A 209 -26.63 -6.78 12.97
CA GLY A 209 -27.85 -7.58 12.81
C GLY A 209 -28.56 -7.43 11.46
N LYS A 210 -27.99 -6.68 10.50
CA LYS A 210 -28.55 -6.62 9.16
C LYS A 210 -28.29 -7.95 8.42
N PRO A 211 -29.31 -8.52 7.75
CA PRO A 211 -29.17 -9.82 7.08
C PRO A 211 -28.15 -9.74 5.92
N ASN A 212 -27.32 -10.77 5.75
CA ASN A 212 -26.28 -10.87 4.73
C ASN A 212 -25.18 -9.78 4.81
N VAL A 213 -25.02 -9.09 5.94
CA VAL A 213 -23.97 -8.09 6.17
C VAL A 213 -22.99 -8.61 7.20
N TYR A 214 -21.73 -8.73 6.85
CA TYR A 214 -20.64 -9.24 7.68
C TYR A 214 -19.56 -8.16 7.83
N THR A 215 -19.37 -7.67 9.06
CA THR A 215 -18.29 -6.75 9.37
C THR A 215 -17.08 -7.54 9.80
N LEU A 216 -16.06 -7.58 8.95
CA LEU A 216 -14.78 -8.26 9.22
C LEU A 216 -13.95 -7.42 10.21
N ASP A 217 -13.14 -8.10 11.02
CA ASP A 217 -12.16 -7.42 11.87
C ASP A 217 -11.24 -6.54 11.03
N SER A 218 -11.00 -5.31 11.48
CA SER A 218 -10.20 -4.32 10.73
C SER A 218 -8.73 -4.74 10.54
N SER A 219 -8.22 -5.66 11.39
CA SER A 219 -6.89 -6.28 11.26
C SER A 219 -6.83 -7.37 10.21
N THR A 220 -7.98 -7.85 9.71
CA THR A 220 -8.03 -8.86 8.63
C THR A 220 -7.21 -8.37 7.45
N ASN A 221 -6.34 -9.23 6.92
CA ASN A 221 -5.57 -8.88 5.74
C ASN A 221 -6.52 -8.69 4.54
N ILE A 222 -6.26 -7.66 3.73
CA ILE A 222 -7.12 -7.35 2.58
C ILE A 222 -7.23 -8.51 1.59
N TYR A 223 -6.17 -9.29 1.36
CA TYR A 223 -6.22 -10.45 0.49
C TYR A 223 -7.12 -11.56 1.03
N ASP A 224 -7.18 -11.74 2.37
CA ASP A 224 -8.09 -12.70 2.99
C ASP A 224 -9.55 -12.28 2.73
N ALA A 225 -9.87 -10.98 2.89
CA ALA A 225 -11.19 -10.43 2.59
C ALA A 225 -11.54 -10.51 1.08
N LEU A 226 -10.58 -10.20 0.21
CA LEU A 226 -10.75 -10.31 -1.24
C LEU A 226 -10.99 -11.74 -1.70
N ASN A 227 -10.35 -12.74 -1.07
CA ASN A 227 -10.59 -14.14 -1.41
C ASN A 227 -12.02 -14.60 -1.11
N LEU A 228 -12.67 -13.97 -0.13
CA LEU A 228 -14.07 -14.22 0.25
C LEU A 228 -15.07 -13.47 -0.62
N SER A 229 -14.62 -12.61 -1.53
CA SER A 229 -15.48 -11.75 -2.34
C SER A 229 -15.38 -12.05 -3.82
N ASP A 230 -16.45 -11.71 -4.57
CA ASP A 230 -16.51 -11.79 -6.03
C ASP A 230 -16.25 -10.43 -6.69
N VAL A 231 -16.44 -9.33 -5.99
CA VAL A 231 -16.22 -7.97 -6.47
C VAL A 231 -15.80 -7.05 -5.33
N LEU A 232 -14.89 -6.12 -5.59
CA LEU A 232 -14.53 -5.04 -4.67
C LEU A 232 -15.24 -3.74 -5.07
N VAL A 233 -15.78 -3.04 -4.07
CA VAL A 233 -16.23 -1.65 -4.19
C VAL A 233 -15.41 -0.78 -3.25
N SER A 234 -14.80 0.27 -3.78
CA SER A 234 -13.99 1.23 -3.03
C SER A 234 -14.00 2.59 -3.72
N GLU A 235 -13.27 3.55 -3.16
CA GLU A 235 -12.89 4.80 -3.82
C GLU A 235 -11.38 4.76 -4.15
N GLU A 236 -10.69 5.90 -4.13
CA GLU A 236 -9.25 6.02 -4.34
C GLU A 236 -8.46 5.23 -3.27
N SER A 237 -8.11 4.00 -3.61
CA SER A 237 -7.47 3.06 -2.68
C SER A 237 -6.52 2.10 -3.38
N SER A 238 -5.43 1.72 -2.71
CA SER A 238 -4.55 0.64 -3.17
C SER A 238 -5.26 -0.72 -3.22
N THR A 239 -6.36 -0.89 -2.46
CA THR A 239 -7.16 -2.12 -2.47
C THR A 239 -7.73 -2.45 -3.85
N LEU A 240 -7.94 -1.44 -4.70
CA LEU A 240 -8.36 -1.64 -6.09
C LEU A 240 -7.31 -2.44 -6.88
N TYR A 241 -6.03 -2.10 -6.72
CA TYR A 241 -4.93 -2.88 -7.30
C TYR A 241 -4.84 -4.28 -6.69
N GLU A 242 -5.02 -4.40 -5.38
CA GLU A 242 -4.94 -5.69 -4.68
C GLU A 242 -6.05 -6.64 -5.14
N ALA A 243 -7.26 -6.13 -5.41
CA ALA A 243 -8.34 -6.91 -6.01
C ALA A 243 -8.02 -7.34 -7.46
N MET A 244 -7.48 -6.42 -8.26
CA MET A 244 -7.02 -6.70 -9.61
C MET A 244 -5.94 -7.80 -9.63
N LEU A 245 -5.02 -7.82 -8.65
CA LEU A 245 -4.00 -8.87 -8.50
C LEU A 245 -4.60 -10.27 -8.26
N MET A 246 -5.83 -10.34 -7.75
CA MET A 246 -6.58 -11.58 -7.54
C MET A 246 -7.60 -11.86 -8.66
N ASP A 247 -7.49 -11.19 -9.80
CA ASP A 247 -8.43 -11.27 -10.93
C ASP A 247 -9.89 -10.95 -10.52
N LYS A 248 -10.07 -10.11 -9.46
CA LYS A 248 -11.38 -9.70 -8.99
C LYS A 248 -11.86 -8.44 -9.68
N PRO A 249 -13.13 -8.39 -10.11
CA PRO A 249 -13.77 -7.18 -10.57
C PRO A 249 -13.68 -6.04 -9.54
N VAL A 250 -13.52 -4.81 -10.05
CA VAL A 250 -13.26 -3.62 -9.25
C VAL A 250 -14.22 -2.50 -9.65
N ILE A 251 -14.95 -1.97 -8.68
CA ILE A 251 -15.82 -0.80 -8.86
C ILE A 251 -15.22 0.35 -8.04
N ALA A 252 -14.92 1.46 -8.71
CA ALA A 252 -14.40 2.69 -8.12
C ALA A 252 -15.49 3.77 -8.11
N VAL A 253 -15.87 4.25 -6.93
CA VAL A 253 -16.96 5.22 -6.78
C VAL A 253 -16.39 6.64 -6.87
N THR A 254 -16.83 7.39 -7.89
CA THR A 254 -16.22 8.65 -8.31
C THR A 254 -16.69 9.88 -7.52
N ASP A 255 -17.77 9.77 -6.76
CA ASP A 255 -18.34 10.85 -5.96
C ASP A 255 -18.29 10.61 -4.44
N TRP A 256 -17.55 9.60 -3.98
CA TRP A 256 -17.17 9.47 -2.58
C TRP A 256 -15.96 10.34 -2.27
N LEU A 257 -16.18 11.43 -1.54
CA LEU A 257 -15.13 12.40 -1.23
C LEU A 257 -14.02 11.82 -0.37
N VAL A 258 -12.78 12.19 -0.66
CA VAL A 258 -11.58 11.79 0.09
C VAL A 258 -11.21 12.92 1.07
N PRO A 259 -11.23 12.67 2.40
CA PRO A 259 -11.02 13.69 3.43
C PRO A 259 -9.55 13.89 3.80
N ASP A 260 -8.63 13.69 2.88
CA ASP A 260 -7.18 13.89 3.08
C ASP A 260 -6.78 15.37 3.02
N VAL A 261 -7.68 16.22 2.51
CA VAL A 261 -7.55 17.69 2.46
C VAL A 261 -8.84 18.35 2.97
N ASN A 262 -8.77 19.65 3.25
CA ASN A 262 -9.94 20.44 3.67
C ASN A 262 -10.16 21.62 2.70
N PRO A 263 -11.31 21.71 1.99
CA PRO A 263 -12.44 20.75 2.00
C PRO A 263 -12.07 19.40 1.37
N PRO A 264 -12.82 18.32 1.69
CA PRO A 264 -12.65 17.02 1.06
C PRO A 264 -12.78 17.11 -0.46
N ARG A 265 -11.98 16.31 -1.17
CA ARG A 265 -11.89 16.30 -2.64
C ARG A 265 -12.51 15.07 -3.27
N LEU A 266 -12.79 15.14 -4.56
CA LEU A 266 -13.13 13.96 -5.36
C LEU A 266 -11.93 13.02 -5.48
N PRO A 267 -12.17 11.69 -5.55
CA PRO A 267 -11.11 10.72 -5.77
C PRO A 267 -10.52 10.80 -7.19
N GLU A 268 -9.25 10.42 -7.33
CA GLU A 268 -8.54 10.35 -8.60
C GLU A 268 -8.28 8.87 -8.98
N PHE A 269 -8.57 8.51 -10.23
CA PHE A 269 -8.41 7.15 -10.75
C PHE A 269 -7.61 7.14 -12.04
N PRO A 270 -6.26 7.12 -11.97
CA PRO A 270 -5.41 7.16 -13.16
C PRO A 270 -5.36 5.82 -13.92
N TYR A 271 -5.97 4.77 -13.39
CA TYR A 271 -5.95 3.41 -13.95
C TYR A 271 -7.26 3.05 -14.65
N ASP A 272 -7.16 2.21 -15.70
CA ASP A 272 -8.29 1.84 -16.57
C ASP A 272 -8.89 0.47 -16.28
N PHE A 273 -8.35 -0.28 -15.31
CA PHE A 273 -8.87 -1.60 -14.96
C PHE A 273 -10.13 -1.54 -14.08
N ALA A 274 -10.48 -0.39 -13.48
CA ALA A 274 -11.65 -0.25 -12.62
C ALA A 274 -12.87 0.29 -13.38
N VAL A 275 -14.05 -0.21 -13.08
CA VAL A 275 -15.33 0.39 -13.50
C VAL A 275 -15.60 1.61 -12.63
N LYS A 276 -15.61 2.80 -13.22
CA LYS A 276 -15.74 4.10 -12.55
C LYS A 276 -17.18 4.57 -12.64
N ILE A 277 -17.86 4.75 -11.49
CA ILE A 277 -19.28 5.13 -11.43
C ILE A 277 -19.58 6.10 -10.30
N PRO A 278 -20.62 6.91 -10.42
CA PRO A 278 -21.19 7.61 -9.26
C PRO A 278 -21.97 6.62 -8.36
N LYS A 279 -22.08 6.91 -7.07
CA LYS A 279 -22.74 6.06 -6.08
C LYS A 279 -24.18 5.66 -6.40
N LYS A 280 -24.92 6.52 -7.12
CA LYS A 280 -26.30 6.23 -7.53
C LYS A 280 -26.43 4.98 -8.41
N ASP A 281 -25.36 4.59 -9.12
CA ASP A 281 -25.34 3.47 -10.07
C ASP A 281 -24.80 2.16 -9.43
N LEU A 282 -24.50 2.18 -8.11
CA LEU A 282 -23.88 1.05 -7.41
C LEU A 282 -24.64 -0.27 -7.58
N ALA A 283 -25.94 -0.31 -7.29
CA ALA A 283 -26.71 -1.55 -7.30
C ALA A 283 -26.75 -2.20 -8.69
N GLU A 284 -26.98 -1.41 -9.72
CA GLU A 284 -27.03 -1.89 -11.10
C GLU A 284 -25.65 -2.36 -11.58
N THR A 285 -24.60 -1.59 -11.28
CA THR A 285 -23.24 -1.94 -11.66
C THR A 285 -22.75 -3.19 -10.95
N ILE A 286 -23.01 -3.37 -9.66
CA ILE A 286 -22.67 -4.59 -8.92
C ILE A 286 -23.32 -5.80 -9.60
N LYS A 287 -24.63 -5.72 -9.90
CA LYS A 287 -25.37 -6.81 -10.57
C LYS A 287 -24.72 -7.16 -11.93
N LYS A 288 -24.39 -6.16 -12.73
CA LYS A 288 -23.74 -6.34 -14.05
C LYS A 288 -22.37 -6.97 -13.92
N VAL A 289 -21.51 -6.41 -13.07
CA VAL A 289 -20.11 -6.80 -12.91
C VAL A 289 -19.96 -8.23 -12.35
N LEU A 290 -20.86 -8.67 -11.47
CA LEU A 290 -20.87 -10.04 -10.93
C LEU A 290 -21.07 -11.13 -12.00
N SER A 291 -21.61 -10.80 -13.17
CA SER A 291 -21.84 -11.72 -14.29
C SER A 291 -20.95 -11.43 -15.51
N ASP A 292 -20.12 -10.39 -15.48
CA ASP A 292 -19.33 -9.93 -16.62
C ASP A 292 -17.99 -10.68 -16.73
N LYS A 293 -18.00 -11.78 -17.49
CA LYS A 293 -16.79 -12.60 -17.73
C LYS A 293 -15.75 -11.87 -18.58
N GLU A 294 -16.17 -11.01 -19.50
CA GLU A 294 -15.25 -10.23 -20.35
C GLU A 294 -14.49 -9.20 -19.53
N TYR A 295 -15.14 -8.61 -18.54
CA TYR A 295 -14.47 -7.69 -17.62
C TYR A 295 -13.42 -8.42 -16.76
N VAL A 296 -13.72 -9.61 -16.23
CA VAL A 296 -12.73 -10.44 -15.52
C VAL A 296 -11.53 -10.76 -16.41
N LYS A 297 -11.76 -11.07 -17.69
CA LYS A 297 -10.68 -11.34 -18.66
C LYS A 297 -9.79 -10.10 -18.85
N LYS A 298 -10.37 -8.91 -19.01
CA LYS A 298 -9.60 -7.65 -19.12
C LYS A 298 -8.76 -7.36 -17.89
N ILE A 299 -9.28 -7.59 -16.70
CA ILE A 299 -8.53 -7.45 -15.44
C ILE A 299 -7.31 -8.39 -15.45
N LYS A 300 -7.52 -9.65 -15.83
CA LYS A 300 -6.45 -10.64 -15.90
C LYS A 300 -5.37 -10.26 -16.93
N GLU A 301 -5.76 -9.76 -18.09
CA GLU A 301 -4.84 -9.27 -19.11
C GLU A 301 -4.01 -8.10 -18.59
N TYR A 302 -4.64 -7.10 -17.96
CA TYR A 302 -3.96 -5.98 -17.33
C TYR A 302 -2.97 -6.45 -16.25
N ARG A 303 -3.38 -7.39 -15.40
CA ARG A 303 -2.52 -7.96 -14.35
C ARG A 303 -1.29 -8.66 -14.95
N LEU A 304 -1.48 -9.50 -15.96
CA LEU A 304 -0.38 -10.22 -16.60
C LEU A 304 0.63 -9.27 -17.25
N GLU A 305 0.17 -8.17 -17.84
CA GLU A 305 1.03 -7.16 -18.43
C GLU A 305 1.81 -6.36 -17.39
N ASN A 306 1.14 -5.92 -16.32
CA ASN A 306 1.71 -4.97 -15.37
C ASN A 306 2.39 -5.62 -14.17
N PHE A 307 2.02 -6.85 -13.81
CA PHE A 307 2.53 -7.59 -12.64
C PHE A 307 3.06 -9.00 -13.00
N PRO A 308 3.99 -9.12 -13.96
CA PRO A 308 4.51 -10.43 -14.38
C PRO A 308 5.25 -11.19 -13.28
N ASN A 309 5.67 -10.51 -12.21
CA ASN A 309 6.42 -11.07 -11.07
C ASN A 309 5.51 -11.48 -9.89
N LEU A 310 4.20 -11.55 -10.07
CA LEU A 310 3.26 -11.94 -9.02
C LEU A 310 3.64 -13.33 -8.45
N GLY A 311 3.72 -13.43 -7.12
CA GLY A 311 4.13 -14.64 -6.40
C GLY A 311 5.64 -14.90 -6.33
N ASN A 312 6.47 -14.01 -6.91
CA ASN A 312 7.93 -14.14 -6.92
C ASN A 312 8.66 -12.89 -6.40
N ALA A 313 7.94 -11.91 -5.91
CA ALA A 313 8.54 -10.63 -5.52
C ALA A 313 9.56 -10.79 -4.40
N SER A 314 9.24 -11.52 -3.35
CA SER A 314 10.14 -11.77 -2.21
C SER A 314 11.41 -12.49 -2.63
N LYS A 315 11.30 -13.48 -3.52
CA LYS A 315 12.44 -14.17 -4.11
C LYS A 315 13.34 -13.21 -4.89
N ASN A 316 12.75 -12.41 -5.78
CA ASN A 316 13.48 -11.44 -6.60
C ASN A 316 14.19 -10.39 -5.72
N ILE A 317 13.53 -9.91 -4.67
CA ILE A 317 14.08 -8.96 -3.69
C ILE A 317 15.32 -9.57 -3.01
N MET A 318 15.19 -10.81 -2.53
CA MET A 318 16.30 -11.47 -1.85
C MET A 318 17.44 -11.84 -2.81
N ASP A 319 17.16 -12.15 -4.07
CA ASP A 319 18.21 -12.36 -5.10
C ASP A 319 19.06 -11.08 -5.28
N ILE A 320 18.45 -9.89 -5.26
CA ILE A 320 19.15 -8.60 -5.33
C ILE A 320 20.00 -8.36 -4.08
N ILE A 321 19.45 -8.60 -2.90
CA ILE A 321 20.15 -8.44 -1.61
C ILE A 321 21.35 -9.39 -1.58
N ASP A 322 21.17 -10.66 -1.98
CA ASP A 322 22.22 -11.67 -2.05
C ASP A 322 23.35 -11.26 -3.02
N CYS A 323 23.04 -10.63 -4.15
CA CYS A 323 24.07 -10.13 -5.07
C CYS A 323 25.02 -9.14 -4.39
N ILE A 324 24.52 -8.31 -3.46
CA ILE A 324 25.37 -7.36 -2.73
C ILE A 324 26.13 -8.04 -1.61
N VAL A 325 25.48 -8.89 -0.84
CA VAL A 325 26.08 -9.60 0.31
C VAL A 325 27.20 -10.52 -0.17
N TYR A 326 26.98 -11.24 -1.26
CA TYR A 326 27.95 -12.20 -1.84
C TYR A 326 28.79 -11.63 -2.98
N LYS A 327 28.66 -10.33 -3.29
CA LYS A 327 29.42 -9.64 -4.36
C LYS A 327 29.24 -10.28 -5.73
N LYS A 328 28.03 -10.70 -6.06
CA LYS A 328 27.64 -11.26 -7.36
C LYS A 328 27.14 -10.17 -8.31
N GLU A 329 27.01 -10.48 -9.58
CA GLU A 329 26.36 -9.64 -10.58
C GLU A 329 24.86 -9.53 -10.32
N PHE A 330 24.31 -8.36 -10.63
CA PHE A 330 22.88 -8.11 -10.48
C PHE A 330 22.07 -8.83 -11.57
N PRO A 331 20.84 -9.26 -11.22
CA PRO A 331 19.93 -9.81 -12.21
C PRO A 331 19.51 -8.74 -13.24
N LYS A 332 19.01 -9.17 -14.40
CA LYS A 332 18.52 -8.29 -15.49
C LYS A 332 17.34 -7.40 -15.12
N THR A 333 16.81 -7.54 -13.90
CA THR A 333 15.71 -6.73 -13.38
C THR A 333 16.11 -5.30 -12.96
N LYS A 334 17.43 -4.97 -13.03
CA LYS A 334 17.90 -3.60 -12.81
C LYS A 334 17.40 -2.68 -13.93
N ILE A 335 16.74 -1.59 -13.53
CA ILE A 335 16.12 -0.64 -14.46
C ILE A 335 17.21 0.31 -14.99
N PRO A 336 17.32 0.52 -16.30
CA PRO A 336 18.27 1.47 -16.88
C PRO A 336 17.94 2.90 -16.46
N GLU A 337 18.96 3.73 -16.31
CA GLU A 337 18.84 5.14 -15.98
C GLU A 337 18.97 6.01 -17.23
N LEU A 338 18.16 7.07 -17.32
CA LEU A 338 18.26 8.07 -18.39
C LEU A 338 19.47 9.00 -18.15
N PRO A 339 20.03 9.63 -19.18
CA PRO A 339 21.05 10.67 -19.00
C PRO A 339 20.60 11.77 -18.04
N LEU A 340 21.52 12.27 -17.20
CA LEU A 340 21.21 13.31 -16.22
C LEU A 340 20.79 14.62 -16.90
N LYS A 341 19.71 15.21 -16.41
CA LYS A 341 19.19 16.50 -16.84
C LYS A 341 19.23 17.53 -15.70
N LYS A 342 19.33 18.80 -16.07
CA LYS A 342 19.19 19.91 -15.11
C LYS A 342 17.74 19.99 -14.63
N MET A 343 17.56 19.95 -13.31
CA MET A 343 16.22 20.02 -12.70
C MET A 343 15.62 21.43 -12.91
N PRO A 344 14.33 21.53 -13.31
CA PRO A 344 13.60 22.79 -13.40
C PRO A 344 13.55 23.56 -12.06
N LYS A 345 13.45 24.89 -12.11
CA LYS A 345 13.44 25.73 -10.89
C LYS A 345 12.32 25.37 -9.91
N GLN A 346 11.11 25.14 -10.40
CA GLN A 346 9.95 24.74 -9.59
C GLN A 346 10.19 23.42 -8.83
N MET A 347 10.73 22.41 -9.53
CA MET A 347 11.07 21.14 -8.90
C MET A 347 12.17 21.30 -7.85
N LYS A 348 13.17 22.16 -8.08
CA LYS A 348 14.20 22.47 -7.08
C LYS A 348 13.60 23.04 -5.80
N ALA A 349 12.60 23.92 -5.91
CA ALA A 349 11.90 24.47 -4.77
C ALA A 349 11.12 23.39 -4.00
N SER A 350 10.43 22.49 -4.71
CA SER A 350 9.75 21.33 -4.10
C SER A 350 10.74 20.42 -3.37
N VAL A 351 11.87 20.08 -4.00
CA VAL A 351 12.92 19.26 -3.37
C VAL A 351 13.48 19.96 -2.12
N ALA A 352 13.71 21.28 -2.16
CA ALA A 352 14.19 22.03 -0.99
C ALA A 352 13.17 22.04 0.14
N LYS A 353 11.88 22.21 -0.16
CA LYS A 353 10.78 22.11 0.80
C LYS A 353 10.75 20.74 1.47
N ARG A 354 10.85 19.65 0.69
CA ARG A 354 10.91 18.26 1.21
C ARG A 354 12.12 18.07 2.14
N LYS A 355 13.28 18.55 1.76
CA LYS A 355 14.49 18.49 2.61
C LYS A 355 14.28 19.17 3.95
N LEU A 356 13.64 20.34 3.96
CA LEU A 356 13.33 21.05 5.20
C LEU A 356 12.33 20.26 6.07
N VAL A 357 11.31 19.67 5.49
CA VAL A 357 10.32 18.85 6.22
C VAL A 357 11.00 17.64 6.86
N LEU A 358 11.84 16.90 6.11
CA LEU A 358 12.60 15.77 6.65
C LEU A 358 13.56 16.20 7.78
N ALA A 359 14.20 17.35 7.65
CA ALA A 359 15.08 17.86 8.69
C ALA A 359 14.30 18.22 9.97
N LYS A 360 13.13 18.87 9.82
CA LYS A 360 12.23 19.17 10.96
C LYS A 360 11.73 17.90 11.63
N TYR A 361 11.31 16.91 10.85
CA TYR A 361 10.88 15.62 11.38
C TYR A 361 12.00 14.92 12.16
N LYS A 362 13.22 14.89 11.58
CA LYS A 362 14.39 14.34 12.27
C LYS A 362 14.64 15.04 13.61
N PHE A 363 14.68 16.37 13.61
CA PHE A 363 14.89 17.17 14.81
C PHE A 363 13.83 16.86 15.89
N ALA A 364 12.56 16.79 15.48
CA ALA A 364 11.44 16.48 16.37
C ALA A 364 11.55 15.11 17.07
N HIS A 365 12.19 14.12 16.43
CA HIS A 365 12.24 12.76 16.94
C HIS A 365 13.61 12.32 17.46
N THR A 366 14.65 13.15 17.31
CA THR A 366 16.01 12.81 17.80
C THR A 366 16.52 13.70 18.92
N SER A 367 15.77 14.73 19.32
CA SER A 367 16.13 15.60 20.44
C SER A 367 14.96 15.76 21.41
N LYS A 368 15.23 15.74 22.73
CA LYS A 368 14.20 15.97 23.76
C LYS A 368 13.46 17.29 23.57
N PHE A 369 14.18 18.33 23.16
CA PHE A 369 13.61 19.65 22.86
C PHE A 369 12.74 19.63 21.61
N GLY A 370 13.16 18.94 20.54
CA GLY A 370 12.39 18.76 19.33
C GLY A 370 11.07 17.98 19.58
N GLU A 371 11.13 16.93 20.40
CA GLU A 371 9.95 16.16 20.81
C GLU A 371 8.95 17.03 21.59
N PHE A 372 9.43 17.85 22.51
CA PHE A 372 8.60 18.80 23.26
C PHE A 372 7.91 19.81 22.31
N ILE A 373 8.66 20.43 21.38
CA ILE A 373 8.09 21.38 20.41
C ILE A 373 7.08 20.70 19.50
N PHE A 374 7.35 19.46 19.07
CA PHE A 374 6.44 18.71 18.20
C PHE A 374 5.11 18.38 18.91
N LYS A 375 5.17 17.93 20.17
CA LYS A 375 3.98 17.70 21.01
C LYS A 375 3.18 18.99 21.24
N LEU A 376 3.86 20.10 21.49
CA LEU A 376 3.22 21.41 21.65
C LEU A 376 2.54 21.85 20.35
N TYR A 377 3.20 21.67 19.20
CA TYR A 377 2.63 21.99 17.88
C TYR A 377 1.40 21.14 17.58
N GLN A 378 1.42 19.84 17.86
CA GLN A 378 0.27 18.95 17.70
C GLN A 378 -0.89 19.37 18.61
N PHE A 379 -0.61 19.70 19.87
CA PHE A 379 -1.61 20.19 20.81
C PHE A 379 -2.26 21.50 20.33
N LEU A 380 -1.48 22.47 19.85
CA LEU A 380 -2.01 23.73 19.31
C LEU A 380 -2.81 23.54 18.03
N LYS A 381 -2.38 22.61 17.16
CA LYS A 381 -3.12 22.27 15.93
C LYS A 381 -4.45 21.58 16.25
N TRP A 382 -4.49 20.73 17.28
CA TRP A 382 -5.73 20.10 17.75
C TRP A 382 -6.70 21.11 18.35
N ARG A 383 -6.21 22.11 19.08
CA ARG A 383 -7.04 23.16 19.71
C ARG A 383 -7.64 24.15 18.70
N ASN A 384 -7.07 24.27 17.51
CA ASN A 384 -7.49 25.19 16.44
C ASN A 384 -8.33 24.49 15.34
N ARG A 385 -8.70 23.23 15.54
CA ARG A 385 -9.66 22.45 14.73
C ARG A 385 -10.97 22.31 15.50
#